data_2b1ee97364f15760f961b42ea9867b9d
#
_entry.id   2b1ee97364f15760f961b42ea9867b9d
#
_cell.length_a   1.000
_cell.length_b   1.000
_cell.length_c   1.000
_cell.angle_alpha   90.00
_cell.angle_beta   90.00
_cell.angle_gamma   90.00
#
_symmetry.space_group_name_H-M   'P 1'
#
loop_
_entity.id
_entity.type
_entity.pdbx_description
1 polymer ?
#
loop_
_entity_poly.entity_id
_entity_poly.type
_entity_poly.pdbx_seq_one_letter_code
_entity_poly.pdbx_strand_id
1 'polypeptide(L)'
;METDHLCIGGGPAGVFAALTAAEHGKRCIILEHNKQLGRKLRITGKGRCNLTNNCDRDTLMANIPANGKFLYSAFSRCTPQDVMAYFEKLGVPLKTERGNRVFPVSDRAEDIVQALQKAVRLAGIPVVHGDAAELLLENGRCTGVRTADGREYRAGTTLLATGGTSYPKTGSDGSGYRLAETAGHTIVPPM
;
A
#
# COMPACT_ATOMS: atom_id res chain seq x y z
N MET A 1 -21.63 -3.20 -2.25
CA MET A 1 -20.96 -4.33 -1.56
C MET A 1 -20.49 -3.83 -0.21
N GLU A 2 -20.61 -4.65 0.84
CA GLU A 2 -20.26 -4.26 2.20
C GLU A 2 -19.12 -5.12 2.76
N THR A 3 -18.15 -4.48 3.45
CA THR A 3 -16.94 -5.12 3.97
C THR A 3 -16.51 -4.48 5.30
N ASP A 4 -15.57 -5.10 6.01
CA ASP A 4 -15.03 -4.52 7.24
C ASP A 4 -13.95 -3.48 6.92
N HIS A 5 -13.14 -3.74 5.88
CA HIS A 5 -12.05 -2.88 5.43
C HIS A 5 -12.07 -2.65 3.92
N LEU A 6 -11.96 -1.40 3.50
CA LEU A 6 -11.78 -0.99 2.11
C LEU A 6 -10.43 -0.31 1.95
N CYS A 7 -9.57 -0.85 1.09
CA CYS A 7 -8.31 -0.22 0.72
C CYS A 7 -8.45 0.42 -0.67
N ILE A 8 -8.33 1.74 -0.76
CA ILE A 8 -8.33 2.48 -2.03
C ILE A 8 -6.88 2.62 -2.50
N GLY A 9 -6.52 1.85 -3.51
CA GLY A 9 -5.18 1.70 -4.06
C GLY A 9 -4.56 0.35 -3.78
N GLY A 10 -4.21 -0.37 -4.85
CA GLY A 10 -3.56 -1.69 -4.84
C GLY A 10 -2.03 -1.62 -4.93
N GLY A 11 -1.44 -0.54 -4.40
CA GLY A 11 -0.01 -0.42 -4.17
C GLY A 11 0.44 -1.23 -2.93
N PRO A 12 1.73 -1.19 -2.58
CA PRO A 12 2.26 -1.96 -1.45
C PRO A 12 1.53 -1.66 -0.13
N ALA A 13 1.19 -0.40 0.13
CA ALA A 13 0.51 -0.01 1.37
C ALA A 13 -0.90 -0.61 1.47
N GLY A 14 -1.72 -0.49 0.40
CA GLY A 14 -3.08 -1.02 0.41
C GLY A 14 -3.11 -2.55 0.42
N VAL A 15 -2.23 -3.20 -0.35
CA VAL A 15 -2.12 -4.67 -0.37
C VAL A 15 -1.68 -5.21 0.99
N PHE A 16 -0.65 -4.62 1.59
CA PHE A 16 -0.15 -5.06 2.88
C PHE A 16 -1.19 -4.87 3.99
N ALA A 17 -1.88 -3.72 4.00
CA ALA A 17 -2.95 -3.45 4.95
C ALA A 17 -4.13 -4.45 4.82
N ALA A 18 -4.55 -4.75 3.58
CA ALA A 18 -5.63 -5.70 3.35
C ALA A 18 -5.25 -7.12 3.78
N LEU A 19 -4.01 -7.56 3.49
CA LEU A 19 -3.50 -8.86 3.93
C LEU A 19 -3.43 -8.95 5.45
N THR A 20 -2.88 -7.92 6.11
CA THR A 20 -2.81 -7.86 7.58
C THR A 20 -4.20 -7.90 8.21
N ALA A 21 -5.16 -7.14 7.68
CA ALA A 21 -6.53 -7.16 8.19
C ALA A 21 -7.20 -8.53 7.99
N ALA A 22 -6.97 -9.20 6.86
CA ALA A 22 -7.50 -10.53 6.59
C ALA A 22 -6.90 -11.60 7.53
N GLU A 23 -5.61 -11.50 7.87
CA GLU A 23 -4.97 -12.35 8.89
C GLU A 23 -5.64 -12.21 10.28
N HIS A 24 -6.27 -11.06 10.54
CA HIS A 24 -7.06 -10.80 11.76
C HIS A 24 -8.57 -11.08 11.58
N GLY A 25 -8.94 -11.86 10.57
CA GLY A 25 -10.32 -12.28 10.33
C GLY A 25 -11.25 -11.20 9.78
N LYS A 26 -10.71 -10.09 9.26
CA LYS A 26 -11.52 -9.02 8.67
C LYS A 26 -11.77 -9.28 7.19
N ARG A 27 -13.00 -9.03 6.73
CA ARG A 27 -13.33 -9.02 5.31
C ARG A 27 -12.78 -7.74 4.68
N CYS A 28 -12.01 -7.89 3.62
CA CYS A 28 -11.32 -6.78 2.95
C CYS A 28 -11.69 -6.71 1.49
N ILE A 29 -11.67 -5.49 0.92
CA ILE A 29 -11.73 -5.23 -0.52
C ILE A 29 -10.60 -4.28 -0.87
N ILE A 30 -9.94 -4.53 -2.00
CA ILE A 30 -8.99 -3.59 -2.61
C ILE A 30 -9.66 -2.99 -3.85
N LEU A 31 -9.86 -1.67 -3.85
CA LEU A 31 -10.26 -0.91 -5.03
C LEU A 31 -9.00 -0.39 -5.73
N GLU A 32 -8.78 -0.79 -6.98
CA GLU A 32 -7.60 -0.40 -7.76
C GLU A 32 -8.01 0.12 -9.14
N HIS A 33 -7.49 1.25 -9.54
CA HIS A 33 -7.80 1.85 -10.83
C HIS A 33 -6.97 1.26 -11.99
N ASN A 34 -5.78 0.78 -11.70
CA ASN A 34 -4.98 0.08 -12.72
C ASN A 34 -5.49 -1.34 -12.93
N LYS A 35 -5.21 -1.90 -14.10
CA LYS A 35 -5.54 -3.30 -14.42
C LYS A 35 -4.82 -4.33 -13.53
N GLN A 36 -3.75 -3.93 -12.85
CA GLN A 36 -2.91 -4.82 -12.04
C GLN A 36 -2.43 -4.12 -10.77
N LEU A 37 -2.34 -4.90 -9.67
CA LEU A 37 -1.74 -4.44 -8.42
C LEU A 37 -0.25 -4.15 -8.58
N GLY A 38 0.27 -3.24 -7.74
CA GLY A 38 1.70 -3.03 -7.60
C GLY A 38 2.40 -2.38 -8.80
N ARG A 39 1.68 -1.62 -9.63
CA ARG A 39 2.24 -1.02 -10.86
C ARG A 39 3.52 -0.21 -10.61
N LYS A 40 3.54 0.60 -9.54
CA LYS A 40 4.72 1.40 -9.20
C LYS A 40 5.89 0.54 -8.69
N LEU A 41 5.63 -0.56 -7.99
CA LEU A 41 6.69 -1.48 -7.55
C LEU A 41 7.54 -1.97 -8.71
N ARG A 42 6.94 -2.25 -9.87
CA ARG A 42 7.62 -2.75 -11.07
C ARG A 42 8.70 -1.84 -11.61
N ILE A 43 8.64 -0.54 -11.34
CA ILE A 43 9.63 0.43 -11.82
C ILE A 43 10.63 0.85 -10.75
N THR A 44 10.40 0.49 -9.48
CA THR A 44 11.33 0.83 -8.39
C THR A 44 12.65 0.08 -8.54
N GLY A 45 13.75 0.68 -8.04
CA GLY A 45 15.08 0.07 -8.13
C GLY A 45 15.48 -0.28 -9.56
N LYS A 46 15.07 0.50 -10.57
CA LYS A 46 15.29 0.25 -12.01
C LYS A 46 14.72 -1.10 -12.47
N GLY A 47 13.52 -1.44 -12.02
CA GLY A 47 12.83 -2.69 -12.36
C GLY A 47 13.19 -3.89 -11.48
N ARG A 48 14.04 -3.69 -10.46
CA ARG A 48 14.46 -4.75 -9.54
C ARG A 48 13.68 -4.79 -8.23
N CYS A 49 12.96 -3.72 -7.89
CA CYS A 49 12.30 -3.47 -6.62
C CYS A 49 13.28 -3.42 -5.43
N ASN A 50 13.82 -2.24 -5.11
CA ASN A 50 14.47 -2.03 -3.82
C ASN A 50 13.41 -2.15 -2.71
N LEU A 51 13.32 -3.32 -2.09
CA LEU A 51 12.24 -3.70 -1.21
C LEU A 51 12.30 -2.97 0.13
N THR A 52 13.47 -2.98 0.75
CA THR A 52 13.76 -2.35 2.04
C THR A 52 15.26 -2.11 2.19
N ASN A 53 15.68 -1.66 3.37
CA ASN A 53 17.08 -1.57 3.76
C ASN A 53 17.34 -2.54 4.92
N ASN A 54 18.38 -3.37 4.82
CA ASN A 54 18.74 -4.33 5.86
C ASN A 54 19.53 -3.62 6.98
N CYS A 55 18.86 -2.74 7.71
CA CYS A 55 19.40 -2.04 8.88
C CYS A 55 18.46 -2.25 10.07
N ASP A 56 18.95 -2.00 11.27
CA ASP A 56 18.10 -1.98 12.44
C ASP A 56 17.16 -0.76 12.45
N ARG A 57 16.17 -0.81 13.32
CA ARG A 57 15.16 0.25 13.45
C ARG A 57 15.78 1.62 13.75
N ASP A 58 16.78 1.67 14.62
CA ASP A 58 17.34 2.94 15.08
C ASP A 58 18.16 3.59 13.96
N THR A 59 18.91 2.81 13.21
CA THR A 59 19.56 3.25 11.96
C THR A 59 18.54 3.74 10.93
N LEU A 60 17.44 3.01 10.74
CA LEU A 60 16.36 3.44 9.83
C LEU A 60 15.81 4.78 10.25
N MET A 61 15.45 4.93 11.53
CA MET A 61 14.90 6.17 12.09
C MET A 61 15.85 7.35 11.96
N ALA A 62 17.14 7.15 12.20
CA ALA A 62 18.18 8.18 12.08
C ALA A 62 18.36 8.69 10.65
N ASN A 63 17.99 7.90 9.65
CA ASN A 63 18.09 8.26 8.23
C ASN A 63 16.78 8.89 7.65
N ILE A 64 15.78 9.15 8.49
CA ILE A 64 14.58 9.89 8.08
C ILE A 64 14.83 11.38 8.32
N PRO A 65 14.94 12.21 7.27
CA PRO A 65 15.44 13.58 7.39
C PRO A 65 14.49 14.53 8.13
N ALA A 66 13.18 14.23 8.14
CA ALA A 66 12.18 15.07 8.81
C ALA A 66 11.03 14.23 9.35
N ASN A 67 10.47 14.64 10.50
CA ASN A 67 9.28 14.03 11.10
C ASN A 67 9.39 12.51 11.38
N GLY A 68 10.60 11.96 11.53
CA GLY A 68 10.83 10.53 11.79
C GLY A 68 10.02 9.99 12.96
N LYS A 69 9.82 10.80 14.02
CA LYS A 69 9.03 10.41 15.21
C LYS A 69 7.59 9.96 14.87
N PHE A 70 7.00 10.49 13.81
CA PHE A 70 5.67 10.06 13.32
C PHE A 70 5.64 8.57 12.96
N LEU A 71 6.76 8.03 12.48
CA LEU A 71 6.85 6.63 12.04
C LEU A 71 7.31 5.67 13.14
N TYR A 72 7.62 6.17 14.35
CA TYR A 72 8.13 5.34 15.43
C TYR A 72 7.23 4.15 15.76
N SER A 73 5.92 4.37 15.90
CA SER A 73 4.94 3.30 16.17
C SER A 73 4.86 2.28 15.04
N ALA A 74 4.95 2.73 13.79
CA ALA A 74 4.94 1.83 12.63
C ALA A 74 6.17 0.92 12.62
N PHE A 75 7.37 1.50 12.77
CA PHE A 75 8.62 0.72 12.76
C PHE A 75 8.89 -0.07 14.04
N SER A 76 8.17 0.19 15.13
CA SER A 76 8.19 -0.70 16.29
C SER A 76 7.35 -1.97 16.10
N ARG A 77 6.45 -1.99 15.12
CA ARG A 77 5.57 -3.12 14.80
C ARG A 77 5.94 -3.86 13.53
N CYS A 78 6.65 -3.20 12.62
CA CYS A 78 7.08 -3.79 11.35
C CYS A 78 8.45 -3.21 11.00
N THR A 79 9.48 -3.97 11.29
CA THR A 79 10.88 -3.63 11.03
C THR A 79 11.27 -3.97 9.59
N PRO A 80 12.43 -3.48 9.09
CA PRO A 80 12.97 -3.95 7.82
C PRO A 80 13.16 -5.48 7.75
N GLN A 81 13.55 -6.10 8.86
CA GLN A 81 13.73 -7.55 8.98
C GLN A 81 12.40 -8.29 8.86
N ASP A 82 11.32 -7.74 9.45
CA ASP A 82 9.97 -8.32 9.30
C ASP A 82 9.51 -8.29 7.86
N VAL A 83 9.80 -7.18 7.14
CA VAL A 83 9.51 -7.09 5.70
C VAL A 83 10.29 -8.14 4.91
N MET A 84 11.58 -8.35 5.21
CA MET A 84 12.39 -9.38 4.54
C MET A 84 11.81 -10.77 4.81
N ALA A 85 11.58 -11.11 6.07
CA ALA A 85 11.01 -12.41 6.47
C ALA A 85 9.63 -12.66 5.84
N TYR A 86 8.81 -11.61 5.71
CA TYR A 86 7.51 -11.71 5.05
C TYR A 86 7.63 -12.14 3.59
N PHE A 87 8.51 -11.52 2.80
CA PHE A 87 8.67 -11.89 1.39
C PHE A 87 9.38 -13.23 1.21
N GLU A 88 10.33 -13.59 2.07
CA GLU A 88 10.93 -14.92 2.08
C GLU A 88 9.91 -16.02 2.39
N LYS A 89 9.00 -15.78 3.34
CA LYS A 89 7.84 -16.66 3.62
C LYS A 89 6.92 -16.80 2.41
N LEU A 90 6.77 -15.75 1.60
CA LEU A 90 6.02 -15.81 0.35
C LEU A 90 6.76 -16.54 -0.78
N GLY A 91 7.98 -17.01 -0.52
CA GLY A 91 8.81 -17.76 -1.48
C GLY A 91 9.66 -16.90 -2.40
N VAL A 92 9.93 -15.64 -2.03
CA VAL A 92 10.83 -14.75 -2.78
C VAL A 92 12.19 -14.68 -2.08
N PRO A 93 13.24 -15.33 -2.60
CA PRO A 93 14.59 -15.23 -2.07
C PRO A 93 15.11 -13.79 -2.20
N LEU A 94 15.71 -13.27 -1.13
CA LEU A 94 16.22 -11.92 -1.07
C LEU A 94 17.75 -11.88 -0.99
N LYS A 95 18.35 -10.80 -1.45
CA LYS A 95 19.78 -10.48 -1.30
C LYS A 95 19.95 -9.04 -0.78
N THR A 96 21.00 -8.85 0.01
CA THR A 96 21.42 -7.52 0.46
C THR A 96 22.63 -7.07 -0.37
N GLU A 97 22.56 -5.89 -0.95
CA GLU A 97 23.63 -5.27 -1.73
C GLU A 97 24.26 -4.08 -0.98
N ARG A 98 25.26 -3.47 -1.61
CA ARG A 98 25.97 -2.28 -1.07
C ARG A 98 24.96 -1.23 -0.56
N GLY A 99 25.22 -0.68 0.62
CA GLY A 99 24.35 0.28 1.30
C GLY A 99 23.12 -0.39 1.91
N ASN A 100 23.22 -1.68 2.22
CA ASN A 100 22.17 -2.49 2.86
C ASN A 100 20.84 -2.53 2.07
N ARG A 101 20.88 -2.25 0.77
CA ARG A 101 19.67 -2.29 -0.07
C ARG A 101 19.27 -3.73 -0.33
N VAL A 102 17.98 -4.02 -0.16
CA VAL A 102 17.44 -5.37 -0.30
C VAL A 102 16.70 -5.50 -1.63
N PHE A 103 17.04 -6.54 -2.39
CA PHE A 103 16.42 -6.87 -3.67
C PHE A 103 16.06 -8.36 -3.73
N PRO A 104 15.11 -8.78 -4.59
CA PRO A 104 14.96 -10.19 -4.91
C PRO A 104 16.22 -10.70 -5.59
N VAL A 105 16.61 -11.95 -5.31
CA VAL A 105 17.79 -12.59 -5.92
C VAL A 105 17.72 -12.60 -7.44
N SER A 106 16.52 -12.71 -7.98
CA SER A 106 16.24 -12.69 -9.43
C SER A 106 16.47 -11.33 -10.12
N ASP A 107 16.65 -10.25 -9.34
CA ASP A 107 16.66 -8.86 -9.85
C ASP A 107 15.40 -8.46 -10.62
N ARG A 108 14.25 -9.07 -10.34
CA ARG A 108 12.99 -8.83 -11.02
C ARG A 108 11.93 -8.35 -10.04
N ALA A 109 11.50 -7.10 -10.19
CA ALA A 109 10.40 -6.54 -9.39
C ALA A 109 9.10 -7.35 -9.54
N GLU A 110 8.94 -8.04 -10.68
CA GLU A 110 7.76 -8.86 -10.95
C GLU A 110 7.57 -9.98 -9.93
N ASP A 111 8.65 -10.58 -9.41
CA ASP A 111 8.56 -11.67 -8.44
C ASP A 111 7.97 -11.17 -7.10
N ILE A 112 8.32 -9.95 -6.68
CA ILE A 112 7.71 -9.28 -5.54
C ILE A 112 6.21 -9.05 -5.77
N VAL A 113 5.85 -8.54 -6.95
CA VAL A 113 4.45 -8.24 -7.28
C VAL A 113 3.62 -9.51 -7.37
N GLN A 114 4.13 -10.55 -8.02
CA GLN A 114 3.44 -11.84 -8.13
C GLN A 114 3.25 -12.52 -6.77
N ALA A 115 4.23 -12.41 -5.88
CA ALA A 115 4.10 -12.92 -4.51
C ALA A 115 2.94 -12.22 -3.76
N LEU A 116 2.86 -10.89 -3.84
CA LEU A 116 1.76 -10.13 -3.25
C LEU A 116 0.41 -10.48 -3.88
N GLN A 117 0.32 -10.56 -5.21
CA GLN A 117 -0.92 -10.94 -5.91
C GLN A 117 -1.37 -12.35 -5.53
N LYS A 118 -0.44 -13.29 -5.41
CA LYS A 118 -0.71 -14.66 -4.95
C LYS A 118 -1.24 -14.64 -3.51
N ALA A 119 -0.62 -13.87 -2.62
CA ALA A 119 -1.06 -13.74 -1.23
C ALA A 119 -2.50 -13.17 -1.15
N VAL A 120 -2.80 -12.11 -1.88
CA VAL A 120 -4.16 -11.51 -1.95
C VAL A 120 -5.18 -12.55 -2.43
N ARG A 121 -4.86 -13.30 -3.48
CA ARG A 121 -5.74 -14.35 -4.00
C ARG A 121 -5.96 -15.48 -3.00
N LEU A 122 -4.91 -15.96 -2.34
CA LEU A 122 -5.00 -17.03 -1.34
C LEU A 122 -5.78 -16.59 -0.10
N ALA A 123 -5.69 -15.31 0.28
CA ALA A 123 -6.48 -14.72 1.36
C ALA A 123 -7.95 -14.47 0.97
N GLY A 124 -8.34 -14.75 -0.28
CA GLY A 124 -9.71 -14.54 -0.76
C GLY A 124 -10.13 -13.06 -0.81
N ILE A 125 -9.17 -12.12 -0.88
CA ILE A 125 -9.46 -10.69 -0.89
C ILE A 125 -9.89 -10.27 -2.31
N PRO A 126 -11.14 -9.78 -2.50
CA PRO A 126 -11.57 -9.25 -3.77
C PRO A 126 -10.76 -8.02 -4.19
N VAL A 127 -10.27 -8.02 -5.41
CA VAL A 127 -9.70 -6.84 -6.06
C VAL A 127 -10.71 -6.35 -7.08
N VAL A 128 -11.26 -5.15 -6.86
CA VAL A 128 -12.25 -4.55 -7.74
C VAL A 128 -11.60 -3.41 -8.52
N HIS A 129 -11.94 -3.35 -9.81
CA HIS A 129 -11.39 -2.31 -10.68
C HIS A 129 -12.34 -1.11 -10.70
N GLY A 130 -11.79 0.08 -10.48
CA GLY A 130 -12.52 1.35 -10.55
C GLY A 130 -11.73 2.52 -10.00
N ASP A 131 -12.11 3.70 -10.46
CA ASP A 131 -11.58 4.98 -9.99
C ASP A 131 -12.41 5.47 -8.80
N ALA A 132 -11.78 5.70 -7.65
CA ALA A 132 -12.42 6.31 -6.51
C ALA A 132 -12.72 7.78 -6.83
N ALA A 133 -14.00 8.14 -6.88
CA ALA A 133 -14.47 9.48 -7.21
C ALA A 133 -14.82 10.32 -5.96
N GLU A 134 -15.46 9.68 -4.98
CA GLU A 134 -15.98 10.36 -3.80
C GLU A 134 -15.96 9.44 -2.59
N LEU A 135 -15.62 9.97 -1.41
CA LEU A 135 -15.80 9.27 -0.15
C LEU A 135 -17.24 9.43 0.32
N LEU A 136 -17.86 8.34 0.74
CA LEU A 136 -19.19 8.35 1.35
C LEU A 136 -19.05 8.78 2.81
N LEU A 137 -19.59 9.95 3.14
CA LEU A 137 -19.52 10.53 4.49
C LEU A 137 -20.91 10.57 5.12
N GLU A 138 -21.05 9.97 6.30
CA GLU A 138 -22.28 9.95 7.07
C GLU A 138 -21.97 10.32 8.52
N ASN A 139 -22.62 11.36 9.04
CA ASN A 139 -22.43 11.82 10.43
C ASN A 139 -20.93 12.04 10.80
N GLY A 140 -20.13 12.61 9.89
CA GLY A 140 -18.70 12.89 10.12
C GLY A 140 -17.80 11.65 10.04
N ARG A 141 -18.31 10.50 9.57
CA ARG A 141 -17.54 9.27 9.38
C ARG A 141 -17.50 8.87 7.91
N CYS A 142 -16.37 8.36 7.48
CA CYS A 142 -16.28 7.72 6.17
C CYS A 142 -16.86 6.31 6.26
N THR A 143 -17.90 6.06 5.44
CA THR A 143 -18.62 4.78 5.37
C THR A 143 -18.34 4.02 4.09
N GLY A 144 -17.42 4.51 3.25
CA GLY A 144 -17.05 3.86 2.01
C GLY A 144 -16.63 4.82 0.91
N VAL A 145 -16.75 4.36 -0.33
CA VAL A 145 -16.38 5.10 -1.54
C VAL A 145 -17.40 4.89 -2.64
N ARG A 146 -17.63 5.93 -3.45
CA ARG A 146 -18.29 5.85 -4.75
C ARG A 146 -17.25 5.93 -5.85
N THR A 147 -17.33 5.02 -6.81
CA THR A 147 -16.47 5.03 -8.01
C THR A 147 -17.03 5.95 -9.09
N ALA A 148 -16.20 6.33 -10.05
CA ALA A 148 -16.57 7.22 -11.16
C ALA A 148 -17.71 6.65 -12.04
N ASP A 149 -17.86 5.33 -12.08
CA ASP A 149 -18.96 4.64 -12.77
C ASP A 149 -20.21 4.46 -11.89
N GLY A 150 -20.25 5.08 -10.70
CA GLY A 150 -21.42 5.13 -9.80
C GLY A 150 -21.56 3.94 -8.85
N ARG A 151 -20.68 2.94 -8.88
CA ARG A 151 -20.74 1.83 -7.91
C ARG A 151 -20.33 2.29 -6.53
N GLU A 152 -21.00 1.77 -5.50
CA GLU A 152 -20.68 2.04 -4.11
C GLU A 152 -20.11 0.80 -3.41
N TYR A 153 -19.06 1.04 -2.65
CA TYR A 153 -18.44 0.06 -1.76
C TYR A 153 -18.47 0.62 -0.34
N ARG A 154 -19.26 -0.02 0.52
CA ARG A 154 -19.41 0.39 1.92
C ARG A 154 -18.49 -0.42 2.82
N ALA A 155 -17.91 0.25 3.81
CA ALA A 155 -16.95 -0.37 4.72
C ALA A 155 -17.00 0.24 6.13
N GLY A 156 -16.70 -0.58 7.12
CA GLY A 156 -16.51 -0.11 8.50
C GLY A 156 -15.32 0.84 8.64
N THR A 157 -14.27 0.62 7.84
CA THR A 157 -13.10 1.51 7.74
C THR A 157 -12.61 1.61 6.29
N THR A 158 -12.11 2.79 5.93
CA THR A 158 -11.56 3.07 4.59
C THR A 158 -10.12 3.56 4.72
N LEU A 159 -9.20 2.93 4.00
CA LEU A 159 -7.80 3.32 3.91
C LEU A 159 -7.53 3.97 2.57
N LEU A 160 -7.06 5.22 2.56
CA LEU A 160 -6.51 5.87 1.38
C LEU A 160 -5.04 5.45 1.18
N ALA A 161 -4.79 4.60 0.20
CA ALA A 161 -3.46 4.08 -0.15
C ALA A 161 -3.12 4.33 -1.63
N THR A 162 -3.62 5.44 -2.18
CA THR A 162 -3.51 5.80 -3.61
C THR A 162 -2.12 6.25 -4.03
N GLY A 163 -1.19 6.35 -3.10
CA GLY A 163 0.15 6.92 -3.32
C GLY A 163 0.13 8.44 -3.28
N GLY A 164 1.22 9.05 -3.69
CA GLY A 164 1.39 10.52 -3.75
C GLY A 164 1.28 11.04 -5.18
N THR A 165 2.20 11.96 -5.54
CA THR A 165 2.23 12.61 -6.87
C THR A 165 3.42 12.21 -7.73
N SER A 166 4.32 11.36 -7.20
CA SER A 166 5.50 10.90 -7.94
C SER A 166 5.15 9.77 -8.91
N TYR A 167 5.63 9.85 -10.14
CA TYR A 167 5.33 8.92 -11.22
C TYR A 167 3.83 8.76 -11.51
N PRO A 168 3.13 9.83 -11.94
CA PRO A 168 1.66 9.83 -12.13
C PRO A 168 1.17 8.74 -13.08
N LYS A 169 1.97 8.38 -14.10
CA LYS A 169 1.65 7.29 -15.05
C LYS A 169 1.53 5.91 -14.40
N THR A 170 1.96 5.74 -13.15
CA THR A 170 1.79 4.50 -12.38
C THR A 170 0.55 4.51 -11.49
N GLY A 171 -0.19 5.62 -11.48
CA GLY A 171 -1.38 5.78 -10.67
C GLY A 171 -1.21 6.64 -9.42
N SER A 172 -0.02 7.20 -9.19
CA SER A 172 0.23 8.14 -8.08
C SER A 172 -0.02 9.58 -8.56
N ASP A 173 -1.28 9.94 -8.79
CA ASP A 173 -1.74 11.17 -9.43
C ASP A 173 -2.27 12.24 -8.45
N GLY A 174 -2.14 11.99 -7.15
CA GLY A 174 -2.63 12.89 -6.12
C GLY A 174 -4.14 12.76 -5.82
N SER A 175 -4.84 11.80 -6.40
CA SER A 175 -6.28 11.58 -6.17
C SER A 175 -6.64 11.41 -4.69
N GLY A 176 -5.77 10.74 -3.91
CA GLY A 176 -5.97 10.57 -2.48
C GLY A 176 -5.99 11.87 -1.70
N TYR A 177 -5.21 12.87 -2.10
CA TYR A 177 -5.24 14.18 -1.45
C TYR A 177 -6.58 14.86 -1.67
N ARG A 178 -7.11 14.85 -2.90
CA ARG A 178 -8.44 15.41 -3.21
C ARG A 178 -9.55 14.72 -2.42
N LEU A 179 -9.50 13.38 -2.33
CA LEU A 179 -10.45 12.62 -1.53
C LEU A 179 -10.36 12.97 -0.02
N ALA A 180 -9.16 13.16 0.49
CA ALA A 180 -8.97 13.55 1.90
C ALA A 180 -9.48 14.98 2.16
N GLU A 181 -9.26 15.91 1.24
CA GLU A 181 -9.80 17.28 1.34
C GLU A 181 -11.32 17.30 1.39
N THR A 182 -12.01 16.49 0.57
CA THR A 182 -13.48 16.38 0.61
C THR A 182 -13.99 15.79 1.92
N ALA A 183 -13.17 15.06 2.64
CA ALA A 183 -13.46 14.55 3.99
C ALA A 183 -13.08 15.54 5.12
N GLY A 184 -12.66 16.75 4.77
CA GLY A 184 -12.36 17.82 5.73
C GLY A 184 -10.92 17.84 6.24
N HIS A 185 -10.01 17.05 5.65
CA HIS A 185 -8.58 17.10 6.00
C HIS A 185 -7.88 18.28 5.32
N THR A 186 -6.96 18.92 6.05
CA THR A 186 -6.03 19.88 5.48
C THR A 186 -4.85 19.14 4.87
N ILE A 187 -4.55 19.43 3.60
CA ILE A 187 -3.40 18.86 2.90
C ILE A 187 -2.25 19.85 2.96
N VAL A 188 -1.14 19.42 3.56
CA VAL A 188 0.14 20.13 3.44
C VAL A 188 0.71 19.77 2.07
N PRO A 189 0.96 20.76 1.16
CA PRO A 189 1.47 20.45 -0.17
C PRO A 189 2.76 19.64 -0.09
N PRO A 190 2.90 18.55 -0.86
CA PRO A 190 4.16 17.84 -0.95
C PRO A 190 5.24 18.74 -1.58
N MET A 191 6.41 18.73 -0.99
CA MET A 191 7.59 19.46 -1.49
C MET A 191 8.24 18.71 -2.66
#